data_5b31ddfa686ca0aa0c829b2bfa3999db
#
_entry.id   5b31ddfa686ca0aa0c829b2bfa3999db
#
_cell.length_a   1.000
_cell.length_b   1.000
_cell.length_c   1.000
_cell.angle_alpha   90.00
_cell.angle_beta   90.00
_cell.angle_gamma   90.00
#
_symmetry.space_group_name_H-M   'P 1'
#
loop_
_entity.id
_entity.type
_entity.pdbx_description
1 polymer ?
#
loop_
_entity_poly.entity_id
_entity_poly.type
_entity_poly.pdbx_seq_one_letter_code
_entity_poly.pdbx_strand_id
1 'polypeptide(L)'
;MLGAVTNASCWLLAALVSVNAGGACARRPLPGRGDDDRDTGAGGAPFASIAPCPTDADYVTGTNTVTFGFLGSPPGFVYDPKCLAVAAGTTVAFMGSFVAHPLYPSATRGTQAGNPIGGVSTGENRTFVFPSRGFFAYYCGVHGADDDGAAMAGVIWVR
;
A
#
# COMPACT_ATOMS: atom_id res chain seq x y z
N MET A 1 40.50 -2.47 34.56
CA MET A 1 39.60 -2.51 35.71
C MET A 1 38.33 -3.19 35.33
N LEU A 2 38.09 -4.28 36.01
CA LEU A 2 37.02 -5.27 35.81
C LEU A 2 35.63 -4.70 36.15
N GLY A 3 34.60 -5.27 35.56
CA GLY A 3 33.23 -5.14 35.99
C GLY A 3 32.26 -5.93 35.11
N ALA A 4 32.30 -7.26 35.27
CA ALA A 4 31.25 -8.16 34.79
C ALA A 4 30.11 -8.18 35.83
N VAL A 5 28.86 -8.14 35.39
CA VAL A 5 27.69 -8.56 36.18
C VAL A 5 26.77 -9.41 35.31
N THR A 6 26.82 -10.68 35.57
CA THR A 6 25.86 -11.73 35.21
C THR A 6 24.63 -11.62 36.10
N ASN A 7 23.43 -11.75 35.55
CA ASN A 7 22.29 -12.22 36.32
C ASN A 7 21.39 -13.12 35.47
N ALA A 8 21.55 -14.41 35.73
CA ALA A 8 20.62 -15.46 35.37
C ALA A 8 19.52 -15.52 36.44
N SER A 9 18.28 -15.54 36.06
CA SER A 9 17.17 -15.98 36.91
C SER A 9 16.22 -16.85 36.10
N CYS A 10 16.40 -18.12 36.31
CA CYS A 10 15.54 -19.22 35.96
C CYS A 10 14.35 -19.25 36.94
N TRP A 11 13.12 -19.21 36.45
CA TRP A 11 11.94 -19.60 37.23
C TRP A 11 11.18 -20.68 36.47
N LEU A 12 11.36 -21.89 36.99
CA LEU A 12 10.51 -23.06 36.77
C LEU A 12 9.27 -22.93 37.67
N LEU A 13 8.09 -23.09 37.13
CA LEU A 13 6.89 -23.47 37.87
C LEU A 13 5.99 -24.36 37.02
N ALA A 14 6.09 -25.59 37.31
CA ALA A 14 5.12 -26.64 37.65
C ALA A 14 3.75 -26.64 36.97
N ALA A 15 3.49 -27.80 36.41
CA ALA A 15 2.26 -28.34 35.86
C ALA A 15 1.08 -28.35 36.85
N LEU A 16 -0.12 -28.11 36.33
CA LEU A 16 -1.36 -28.70 36.87
C LEU A 16 -2.24 -29.15 35.70
N VAL A 17 -2.32 -30.45 35.55
CA VAL A 17 -3.27 -31.18 34.71
C VAL A 17 -4.64 -31.09 35.36
N SER A 18 -5.62 -30.55 34.69
CA SER A 18 -7.04 -30.72 35.02
C SER A 18 -7.75 -31.35 33.84
N VAL A 19 -8.04 -32.63 34.03
CA VAL A 19 -8.94 -33.41 33.20
C VAL A 19 -10.37 -33.01 33.57
N ASN A 20 -11.16 -32.48 32.67
CA ASN A 20 -12.60 -32.37 32.81
C ASN A 20 -13.27 -33.01 31.59
N ALA A 21 -13.92 -34.14 31.90
CA ALA A 21 -14.77 -34.92 31.01
C ALA A 21 -16.16 -34.27 30.88
N GLY A 22 -16.73 -34.36 29.72
CA GLY A 22 -18.18 -34.49 29.57
C GLY A 22 -18.96 -33.22 29.21
N GLY A 23 -19.45 -33.17 28.00
CA GLY A 23 -20.45 -32.20 27.57
C GLY A 23 -20.64 -32.19 26.06
N ALA A 24 -21.19 -33.29 25.51
CA ALA A 24 -21.67 -33.32 24.12
C ALA A 24 -22.94 -32.45 24.02
N CYS A 25 -22.77 -31.19 23.66
CA CYS A 25 -23.87 -30.37 23.16
C CYS A 25 -23.99 -30.57 21.65
N ALA A 26 -24.93 -31.36 21.25
CA ALA A 26 -25.38 -31.48 19.86
C ALA A 26 -25.84 -30.12 19.37
N ARG A 27 -25.05 -29.49 18.51
CA ARG A 27 -25.46 -28.27 17.80
C ARG A 27 -26.48 -28.66 16.71
N ARG A 28 -27.72 -28.20 16.89
CA ARG A 28 -28.74 -28.21 15.84
C ARG A 28 -28.22 -27.51 14.60
N PRO A 29 -28.34 -28.08 13.40
CA PRO A 29 -28.07 -27.35 12.17
C PRO A 29 -29.13 -26.24 12.03
N LEU A 30 -28.70 -24.99 11.91
CA LEU A 30 -29.57 -23.89 11.49
C LEU A 30 -29.85 -24.05 9.98
N PRO A 31 -31.10 -23.83 9.53
CA PRO A 31 -31.44 -23.92 8.11
C PRO A 31 -30.70 -22.82 7.32
N GLY A 32 -30.18 -23.22 6.18
CA GLY A 32 -29.40 -22.53 5.21
C GLY A 32 -29.64 -21.03 5.10
N ARG A 33 -28.61 -20.27 5.45
CA ARG A 33 -28.37 -18.98 4.87
C ARG A 33 -27.57 -19.28 3.62
N GLY A 34 -28.16 -18.96 2.46
CA GLY A 34 -27.51 -19.12 1.18
C GLY A 34 -26.19 -18.36 1.19
N ASP A 35 -25.10 -19.11 1.22
CA ASP A 35 -23.75 -18.60 1.01
C ASP A 35 -23.61 -18.38 -0.48
N ASP A 36 -23.93 -17.18 -0.93
CA ASP A 36 -23.48 -16.69 -2.24
C ASP A 36 -21.99 -16.34 -2.17
N ASP A 37 -21.18 -17.27 -1.64
CA ASP A 37 -19.72 -17.22 -1.74
C ASP A 37 -19.30 -17.68 -3.13
N ARG A 38 -19.52 -16.85 -4.11
CA ARG A 38 -18.85 -16.93 -5.40
C ARG A 38 -17.95 -15.70 -5.61
N ASP A 39 -16.93 -15.60 -4.80
CA ASP A 39 -15.73 -14.89 -5.20
C ASP A 39 -14.48 -15.60 -4.68
N THR A 40 -14.17 -16.76 -5.28
CA THR A 40 -12.86 -17.41 -5.21
C THR A 40 -11.99 -16.94 -6.37
N GLY A 41 -11.99 -15.65 -6.66
CA GLY A 41 -11.07 -14.99 -7.57
C GLY A 41 -9.94 -14.37 -6.78
N ALA A 42 -8.72 -14.88 -6.97
CA ALA A 42 -7.41 -14.40 -6.53
C ALA A 42 -7.44 -13.13 -5.65
N GLY A 43 -7.40 -13.29 -4.32
CA GLY A 43 -7.60 -12.27 -3.29
C GLY A 43 -6.86 -10.95 -3.51
N GLY A 44 -7.38 -10.10 -4.38
CA GLY A 44 -6.99 -8.72 -4.52
C GLY A 44 -7.41 -7.96 -3.26
N ALA A 45 -6.60 -7.00 -2.80
CA ALA A 45 -7.09 -6.05 -1.82
C ALA A 45 -8.38 -5.42 -2.35
N PRO A 46 -9.46 -5.32 -1.55
CA PRO A 46 -10.70 -4.70 -1.99
C PRO A 46 -10.40 -3.29 -2.49
N PHE A 47 -11.11 -2.87 -3.54
CA PHE A 47 -10.97 -1.53 -4.06
C PHE A 47 -11.32 -0.49 -2.98
N ALA A 48 -10.49 0.54 -2.86
CA ALA A 48 -10.77 1.70 -2.02
C ALA A 48 -10.73 2.97 -2.87
N SER A 49 -11.74 3.83 -2.72
CA SER A 49 -11.79 5.14 -3.37
C SER A 49 -10.75 6.06 -2.73
N ILE A 50 -9.72 6.44 -3.48
CA ILE A 50 -8.65 7.31 -3.01
C ILE A 50 -8.41 8.41 -4.04
N ALA A 51 -8.56 9.67 -3.63
CA ALA A 51 -8.27 10.81 -4.50
C ALA A 51 -6.79 10.80 -4.96
N PRO A 52 -6.50 11.11 -6.23
CA PRO A 52 -7.38 11.56 -7.30
C PRO A 52 -8.01 10.43 -8.14
N CYS A 53 -8.04 9.19 -7.65
CA CYS A 53 -8.44 7.97 -8.36
C CYS A 53 -9.68 7.34 -7.67
N PRO A 54 -10.88 7.92 -7.81
CA PRO A 54 -12.06 7.53 -7.03
C PRO A 54 -12.69 6.19 -7.44
N THR A 55 -12.39 5.68 -8.65
CA THR A 55 -12.95 4.42 -9.16
C THR A 55 -11.85 3.51 -9.70
N ASP A 56 -12.11 2.20 -9.80
CA ASP A 56 -11.16 1.24 -10.37
C ASP A 56 -10.94 1.49 -11.87
N ALA A 57 -11.93 2.03 -12.56
CA ALA A 57 -11.84 2.41 -13.97
C ALA A 57 -10.84 3.56 -14.24
N ASP A 58 -10.47 4.34 -13.23
CA ASP A 58 -9.46 5.38 -13.35
C ASP A 58 -8.05 4.82 -13.51
N TYR A 59 -7.83 3.56 -13.09
CA TYR A 59 -6.50 2.98 -13.05
C TYR A 59 -6.08 2.37 -14.38
N VAL A 60 -4.99 2.88 -14.92
CA VAL A 60 -4.31 2.33 -16.09
C VAL A 60 -3.55 1.06 -15.71
N THR A 61 -3.58 0.07 -16.59
CA THR A 61 -2.83 -1.19 -16.47
C THR A 61 -1.94 -1.40 -17.69
N GLY A 62 -1.03 -2.36 -17.63
CA GLY A 62 -0.17 -2.71 -18.78
C GLY A 62 1.06 -1.82 -18.94
N THR A 63 1.27 -0.89 -18.03
CA THR A 63 2.53 -0.13 -17.88
C THR A 63 3.04 -0.22 -16.46
N ASN A 64 4.31 0.08 -16.27
CA ASN A 64 4.95 0.27 -14.97
C ASN A 64 5.78 1.56 -14.92
N THR A 65 5.42 2.53 -15.76
CA THR A 65 6.11 3.82 -15.84
C THR A 65 5.12 4.95 -15.61
N VAL A 66 5.52 5.91 -14.79
CA VAL A 66 4.83 7.19 -14.56
C VAL A 66 5.74 8.30 -15.04
N THR A 67 5.26 9.11 -15.96
CA THR A 67 6.00 10.27 -16.50
C THR A 67 5.43 11.57 -15.97
N PHE A 68 6.25 12.61 -15.91
CA PHE A 68 5.81 13.94 -15.46
C PHE A 68 6.77 15.05 -15.91
N GLY A 69 6.23 16.26 -16.04
CA GLY A 69 7.05 17.47 -16.26
C GLY A 69 7.77 17.56 -17.60
N PHE A 70 7.42 16.75 -18.59
CA PHE A 70 7.94 16.85 -19.94
C PHE A 70 7.07 17.81 -20.80
N LEU A 71 7.74 18.66 -21.58
CA LEU A 71 7.07 19.49 -22.57
C LEU A 71 6.39 18.60 -23.63
N GLY A 72 5.05 18.60 -23.65
CA GLY A 72 4.25 17.93 -24.67
C GLY A 72 3.48 16.69 -24.26
N SER A 73 3.57 16.22 -23.02
CA SER A 73 2.76 15.08 -22.54
C SER A 73 2.27 15.31 -21.12
N PRO A 74 1.00 15.18 -20.86
CA PRO A 74 -0.02 16.18 -21.14
C PRO A 74 0.40 17.56 -20.66
N PRO A 75 -0.12 18.65 -21.23
CA PRO A 75 0.24 19.99 -20.79
C PRO A 75 -0.26 20.21 -19.37
N GLY A 76 0.65 20.45 -18.44
CA GLY A 76 0.31 20.75 -17.06
C GLY A 76 1.13 19.98 -16.03
N PHE A 77 0.94 20.35 -14.77
CA PHE A 77 1.59 19.73 -13.63
C PHE A 77 0.85 18.46 -13.22
N VAL A 78 1.04 17.37 -13.97
CA VAL A 78 0.38 16.08 -13.73
C VAL A 78 1.37 14.93 -13.81
N TYR A 79 1.03 13.83 -13.15
CA TYR A 79 1.63 12.53 -13.39
C TYR A 79 0.84 11.78 -14.47
N ASP A 80 1.50 11.03 -15.35
CA ASP A 80 0.88 10.25 -16.41
C ASP A 80 1.46 8.82 -16.47
N PRO A 81 0.64 7.79 -16.18
CA PRO A 81 -0.70 7.90 -15.60
C PRO A 81 -0.66 8.36 -14.14
N LYS A 82 -1.65 9.16 -13.72
CA LYS A 82 -1.81 9.54 -12.31
C LYS A 82 -2.37 8.41 -11.43
N CYS A 83 -3.11 7.50 -12.05
CA CYS A 83 -3.70 6.33 -11.42
C CYS A 83 -3.17 5.08 -12.11
N LEU A 84 -2.32 4.32 -11.44
CA LEU A 84 -1.66 3.15 -12.02
C LEU A 84 -1.94 1.91 -11.19
N ALA A 85 -2.42 0.82 -11.81
CA ALA A 85 -2.59 -0.47 -11.16
C ALA A 85 -1.51 -1.45 -11.61
N VAL A 86 -0.86 -2.10 -10.64
CA VAL A 86 0.22 -3.08 -10.85
C VAL A 86 0.05 -4.30 -9.95
N ALA A 87 0.70 -5.39 -10.31
CA ALA A 87 0.80 -6.56 -9.43
C ALA A 87 1.78 -6.34 -8.28
N ALA A 88 1.59 -7.06 -7.17
CA ALA A 88 2.56 -7.07 -6.08
C ALA A 88 3.94 -7.54 -6.58
N GLY A 89 5.00 -6.93 -6.08
CA GLY A 89 6.38 -7.17 -6.51
C GLY A 89 6.81 -6.35 -7.74
N THR A 90 5.92 -5.58 -8.35
CA THR A 90 6.27 -4.76 -9.52
C THR A 90 7.21 -3.63 -9.14
N THR A 91 8.20 -3.38 -10.00
CA THR A 91 9.03 -2.17 -9.97
C THR A 91 8.38 -1.12 -10.85
N VAL A 92 8.07 0.03 -10.28
CA VAL A 92 7.51 1.19 -11.01
C VAL A 92 8.61 2.24 -11.19
N ALA A 93 8.76 2.73 -12.42
CA ALA A 93 9.67 3.81 -12.78
C ALA A 93 8.93 5.15 -12.80
N PHE A 94 9.50 6.16 -12.14
CA PHE A 94 9.08 7.55 -12.24
C PHE A 94 10.11 8.30 -13.07
N MET A 95 9.65 8.98 -14.13
CA MET A 95 10.50 9.66 -15.11
C MET A 95 10.07 11.12 -15.28
N GLY A 96 10.95 12.03 -14.91
CA GLY A 96 10.75 13.48 -14.98
C GLY A 96 11.71 14.23 -14.07
N SER A 97 11.68 15.55 -14.14
CA SER A 97 12.57 16.39 -13.33
C SER A 97 12.11 16.49 -11.87
N PHE A 98 12.76 15.76 -10.97
CA PHE A 98 12.49 15.86 -9.53
C PHE A 98 12.94 17.17 -8.90
N VAL A 99 13.80 17.94 -9.56
CA VAL A 99 14.16 19.29 -9.11
C VAL A 99 12.98 20.24 -9.27
N ALA A 100 12.26 20.15 -10.40
CA ALA A 100 11.07 20.97 -10.63
C ALA A 100 9.81 20.39 -9.93
N HIS A 101 9.75 19.07 -9.77
CA HIS A 101 8.61 18.35 -9.25
C HIS A 101 9.03 17.32 -8.19
N PRO A 102 9.39 17.77 -6.97
CA PRO A 102 9.77 16.87 -5.88
C PRO A 102 8.64 15.89 -5.57
N LEU A 103 8.97 14.59 -5.55
CA LEU A 103 8.02 13.52 -5.27
C LEU A 103 8.02 13.18 -3.78
N TYR A 104 6.84 13.15 -3.17
CA TYR A 104 6.66 12.73 -1.78
C TYR A 104 5.55 11.67 -1.66
N PRO A 105 5.69 10.72 -0.72
CA PRO A 105 4.58 9.85 -0.35
C PRO A 105 3.51 10.65 0.37
N SER A 106 2.24 10.30 0.15
CA SER A 106 1.15 10.88 0.95
C SER A 106 1.22 10.37 2.39
N ALA A 107 1.07 11.26 3.35
CA ALA A 107 0.95 10.95 4.77
C ALA A 107 -0.50 10.82 5.23
N THR A 108 -1.46 11.22 4.40
CA THR A 108 -2.88 11.31 4.75
C THR A 108 -3.78 10.39 3.92
N ARG A 109 -3.34 9.99 2.70
CA ARG A 109 -4.13 9.20 1.76
C ARG A 109 -3.57 7.83 1.50
N GLY A 110 -4.44 6.84 1.30
CA GLY A 110 -4.06 5.47 0.97
C GLY A 110 -3.32 4.74 2.09
N THR A 111 -2.52 3.78 1.71
CA THR A 111 -1.69 2.97 2.60
C THR A 111 -0.38 3.70 2.89
N GLN A 112 -0.21 4.21 4.12
CA GLN A 112 1.04 4.85 4.53
C GLN A 112 2.08 3.82 4.96
N ALA A 113 1.65 2.80 5.71
CA ALA A 113 2.54 1.75 6.18
C ALA A 113 3.14 0.97 4.99
N GLY A 114 4.48 0.95 4.92
CA GLY A 114 5.19 0.26 3.85
C GLY A 114 5.09 0.93 2.48
N ASN A 115 4.69 2.21 2.39
CA ASN A 115 4.78 2.96 1.13
C ASN A 115 6.26 3.04 0.70
N PRO A 116 6.64 2.42 -0.43
CA PRO A 116 8.03 2.38 -0.84
C PRO A 116 8.53 3.72 -1.42
N ILE A 117 7.61 4.63 -1.75
CA ILE A 117 7.97 5.93 -2.28
C ILE A 117 8.64 6.74 -1.16
N GLY A 118 9.92 7.00 -1.31
CA GLY A 118 10.64 7.95 -0.47
C GLY A 118 10.55 9.37 -1.03
N GLY A 119 10.94 10.37 -0.23
CA GLY A 119 11.08 11.74 -0.73
C GLY A 119 12.22 11.83 -1.75
N VAL A 120 11.93 12.35 -2.96
CA VAL A 120 12.90 12.55 -4.04
C VAL A 120 12.80 13.96 -4.56
N SER A 121 13.91 14.72 -4.52
CA SER A 121 13.98 16.13 -4.97
C SER A 121 15.11 16.38 -5.97
N THR A 122 15.78 15.33 -6.46
CA THR A 122 16.89 15.47 -7.42
C THR A 122 16.91 14.33 -8.42
N GLY A 123 17.46 14.59 -9.62
CA GLY A 123 17.54 13.63 -10.71
C GLY A 123 16.31 13.61 -11.60
N GLU A 124 16.28 12.68 -12.54
CA GLU A 124 15.22 12.59 -13.56
C GLU A 124 14.53 11.23 -13.59
N ASN A 125 15.12 10.19 -12.98
CA ASN A 125 14.60 8.84 -12.93
C ASN A 125 14.71 8.24 -11.53
N ARG A 126 13.65 7.60 -11.07
CA ARG A 126 13.63 6.78 -9.86
C ARG A 126 12.74 5.56 -10.04
N THR A 127 13.15 4.47 -9.43
CA THR A 127 12.35 3.24 -9.40
C THR A 127 12.04 2.87 -7.96
N PHE A 128 10.83 2.34 -7.75
CA PHE A 128 10.39 1.82 -6.46
C PHE A 128 9.77 0.43 -6.67
N VAL A 129 10.13 -0.52 -5.81
CA VAL A 129 9.51 -1.84 -5.78
C VAL A 129 8.30 -1.79 -4.83
N PHE A 130 7.16 -2.28 -5.29
CA PHE A 130 5.92 -2.34 -4.52
C PHE A 130 5.64 -3.78 -4.08
N PRO A 131 6.19 -4.23 -2.96
CA PRO A 131 6.15 -5.65 -2.57
C PRO A 131 4.78 -6.10 -2.06
N SER A 132 3.99 -5.19 -1.51
CA SER A 132 2.75 -5.49 -0.81
C SER A 132 1.55 -4.85 -1.47
N ARG A 133 0.38 -5.50 -1.35
CA ARG A 133 -0.90 -4.97 -1.83
C ARG A 133 -1.31 -3.71 -1.05
N GLY A 134 -1.96 -2.77 -1.73
CA GLY A 134 -2.41 -1.52 -1.12
C GLY A 134 -2.55 -0.39 -2.12
N PHE A 135 -2.86 0.79 -1.61
CA PHE A 135 -3.01 2.02 -2.38
C PHE A 135 -1.96 3.02 -1.92
N PHE A 136 -0.93 3.21 -2.70
CA PHE A 136 0.23 4.05 -2.36
C PHE A 136 0.09 5.40 -3.04
N ALA A 137 -0.47 6.36 -2.31
CA ALA A 137 -0.67 7.71 -2.81
C ALA A 137 0.61 8.55 -2.70
N TYR A 138 0.77 9.48 -3.64
CA TYR A 138 1.92 10.36 -3.73
C TYR A 138 1.53 11.71 -4.32
N TYR A 139 2.40 12.70 -4.18
CA TYR A 139 2.17 14.06 -4.68
C TYR A 139 3.49 14.78 -4.99
N CYS A 140 3.40 15.86 -5.77
CA CYS A 140 4.51 16.80 -5.97
C CYS A 140 4.50 17.85 -4.88
N GLY A 141 5.60 18.01 -4.17
CA GLY A 141 5.70 18.97 -3.05
C GLY A 141 5.56 20.45 -3.42
N VAL A 142 5.57 20.79 -4.72
CA VAL A 142 5.43 22.17 -5.23
C VAL A 142 4.06 22.40 -5.87
N HIS A 143 3.55 21.41 -6.61
CA HIS A 143 2.37 21.55 -7.48
C HIS A 143 1.20 20.65 -7.09
N GLY A 144 1.31 19.86 -6.02
CA GLY A 144 0.29 18.94 -5.53
C GLY A 144 -0.09 19.21 -4.09
N ALA A 145 -1.21 18.61 -3.67
CA ALA A 145 -1.66 18.63 -2.29
C ALA A 145 -1.73 17.20 -1.72
N ASP A 146 -1.32 17.05 -0.46
CA ASP A 146 -1.32 15.76 0.21
C ASP A 146 -2.72 15.37 0.72
N ASP A 147 -3.48 16.32 1.23
CA ASP A 147 -4.74 16.10 1.93
C ASP A 147 -5.88 15.64 1.02
N ASP A 148 -6.08 16.30 -0.11
CA ASP A 148 -7.20 16.02 -1.04
C ASP A 148 -6.77 15.37 -2.36
N GLY A 149 -5.46 15.24 -2.62
CA GLY A 149 -4.93 14.73 -3.88
C GLY A 149 -5.15 15.63 -5.08
N ALA A 150 -5.36 16.92 -4.83
CA ALA A 150 -5.56 17.88 -5.90
C ALA A 150 -4.29 18.14 -6.70
N ALA A 151 -4.46 18.63 -7.92
CA ALA A 151 -3.41 19.00 -8.85
C ALA A 151 -2.43 17.85 -9.16
N MET A 152 -1.13 18.04 -8.93
CA MET A 152 -0.10 17.04 -9.27
C MET A 152 0.03 15.97 -8.18
N ALA A 153 -0.91 15.04 -8.16
CA ALA A 153 -0.95 13.89 -7.26
C ALA A 153 -1.33 12.62 -8.02
N GLY A 154 -1.06 11.46 -7.42
CA GLY A 154 -1.38 10.17 -8.01
C GLY A 154 -1.45 9.05 -6.99
N VAL A 155 -1.83 7.85 -7.48
CA VAL A 155 -1.94 6.63 -6.67
C VAL A 155 -1.42 5.43 -7.46
N ILE A 156 -0.59 4.61 -6.83
CA ILE A 156 -0.26 3.26 -7.28
C ILE A 156 -1.15 2.28 -6.51
N TRP A 157 -2.05 1.59 -7.21
CA TRP A 157 -2.82 0.49 -6.67
C TRP A 157 -2.11 -0.83 -6.92
N VAL A 158 -1.67 -1.49 -5.87
CA VAL A 158 -1.03 -2.81 -5.92
C VAL A 158 -2.07 -3.88 -5.56
N ARG A 159 -2.36 -4.76 -6.51
CA ARG A 159 -3.40 -5.79 -6.44
C ARG A 159 -2.88 -7.21 -6.68
#